data_513fcddc90edf1a47228f778d6777218
#
_entry.id   513fcddc90edf1a47228f778d6777218
#
_cell.length_a   1.000
_cell.length_b   1.000
_cell.length_c   1.000
_cell.angle_alpha   90.00
_cell.angle_beta   90.00
_cell.angle_gamma   90.00
#
_symmetry.space_group_name_H-M   'P 1'
#
loop_
_entity.id
_entity.type
_entity.pdbx_description
1 polymer ?
#
loop_
_entity_poly.entity_id
_entity_poly.type
_entity_poly.pdbx_seq_one_letter_code
_entity_poly.pdbx_strand_id
1 'polypeptide(L)'
;MSIIVVRARSDVTVERSIRETMSHLNLTRVNHAVIIPENPQYKGMLQKAKDYITWGNADAELIEKMISERGRLIGDKPVTDADVKSSTSFGTIKDFAKAIASGDATVKDMPELKRVFRLHPPRGPKGWGGLKRTYVIGGALGPRGDDIGALVERMI
;
A
#
# COMPACT_ATOMS: atom_id res chain seq x y z
N MET A 1 8.52 -10.03 -6.33
CA MET A 1 7.60 -9.88 -5.17
C MET A 1 7.21 -8.42 -5.00
N SER A 2 6.06 -8.16 -4.42
CA SER A 2 5.57 -6.79 -4.18
C SER A 2 5.40 -6.53 -2.69
N ILE A 3 5.49 -5.25 -2.32
CA ILE A 3 5.39 -4.77 -0.93
C ILE A 3 4.19 -3.82 -0.85
N ILE A 4 3.34 -4.02 0.16
CA ILE A 4 2.31 -3.06 0.55
C ILE A 4 2.89 -2.13 1.60
N VAL A 5 2.73 -0.83 1.40
CA VAL A 5 3.18 0.22 2.33
C VAL A 5 1.98 1.05 2.76
N VAL A 6 1.83 1.24 4.05
CA VAL A 6 0.73 2.03 4.63
C VAL A 6 1.31 3.13 5.51
N ARG A 7 0.80 4.35 5.34
CA ARG A 7 1.21 5.48 6.16
C ARG A 7 0.41 5.52 7.46
N ALA A 8 1.11 5.48 8.60
CA ALA A 8 0.51 5.44 9.93
C ALA A 8 0.50 6.79 10.65
N ARG A 9 1.45 7.68 10.36
CA ARG A 9 1.61 8.96 11.06
C ARG A 9 1.52 10.15 10.13
N SER A 10 1.09 11.30 10.67
CA SER A 10 1.07 12.58 9.95
C SER A 10 2.49 13.11 9.69
N ASP A 11 2.58 14.14 8.85
CA ASP A 11 3.84 14.83 8.51
C ASP A 11 4.04 16.16 9.26
N VAL A 12 3.28 16.35 10.34
CA VAL A 12 3.45 17.52 11.20
C VAL A 12 4.79 17.43 11.92
N THR A 13 5.60 18.48 11.82
CA THR A 13 6.96 18.55 12.41
C THR A 13 7.95 17.48 11.91
N VAL A 14 7.72 16.90 10.73
CA VAL A 14 8.61 15.91 10.12
C VAL A 14 9.72 16.61 9.33
N GLU A 15 10.92 16.06 9.38
CA GLU A 15 12.06 16.50 8.57
C GLU A 15 11.68 16.52 7.08
N ARG A 16 12.11 17.57 6.37
CA ARG A 16 11.79 17.78 4.95
C ARG A 16 12.18 16.57 4.09
N SER A 17 13.34 15.99 4.31
CA SER A 17 13.84 14.87 3.50
C SER A 17 12.97 13.61 3.63
N ILE A 18 12.42 13.36 4.82
CA ILE A 18 11.47 12.24 5.08
C ILE A 18 10.12 12.53 4.44
N ARG A 19 9.65 13.77 4.54
CA ARG A 19 8.39 14.21 3.90
C ARG A 19 8.46 14.07 2.38
N GLU A 20 9.56 14.47 1.77
CA GLU A 20 9.81 14.31 0.33
C GLU A 20 9.84 12.81 -0.05
N THR A 21 10.47 11.97 0.75
CA THR A 21 10.48 10.51 0.53
C THR A 21 9.06 9.93 0.56
N MET A 22 8.24 10.30 1.53
CA MET A 22 6.84 9.86 1.58
C MET A 22 6.03 10.38 0.40
N SER A 23 6.29 11.60 -0.06
CA SER A 23 5.67 12.16 -1.27
C SER A 23 6.05 11.39 -2.54
N HIS A 24 7.32 11.02 -2.69
CA HIS A 24 7.78 10.18 -3.81
C HIS A 24 7.18 8.77 -3.79
N LEU A 25 6.84 8.25 -2.61
CA LEU A 25 6.07 7.01 -2.45
C LEU A 25 4.57 7.20 -2.68
N ASN A 26 4.10 8.40 -3.00
CA ASN A 26 2.68 8.79 -3.10
C ASN A 26 1.88 8.62 -1.78
N LEU A 27 2.55 8.61 -0.65
CA LEU A 27 1.94 8.53 0.68
C LEU A 27 1.69 9.93 1.23
N THR A 28 0.72 10.64 0.66
CA THR A 28 0.46 12.06 0.98
C THR A 28 -0.35 12.29 2.24
N ARG A 29 -1.15 11.31 2.67
CA ARG A 29 -2.00 11.40 3.87
C ARG A 29 -1.90 10.14 4.71
N VAL A 30 -2.27 10.24 5.98
CA VAL A 30 -2.43 9.09 6.87
C VAL A 30 -3.47 8.12 6.32
N ASN A 31 -3.27 6.83 6.53
CA ASN A 31 -4.09 5.73 6.02
C ASN A 31 -4.04 5.54 4.50
N HIS A 32 -3.21 6.27 3.77
CA HIS A 32 -2.94 5.96 2.39
C HIS A 32 -2.03 4.72 2.29
N ALA A 33 -2.32 3.86 1.34
CA ALA A 33 -1.51 2.69 1.03
C ALA A 33 -1.05 2.71 -0.43
N VAL A 34 0.10 2.11 -0.69
CA VAL A 34 0.64 1.91 -2.04
C VAL A 34 1.19 0.50 -2.15
N ILE A 35 1.19 -0.02 -3.37
CA ILE A 35 1.82 -1.30 -3.72
C ILE A 35 3.04 -0.97 -4.59
N ILE A 36 4.20 -1.40 -4.15
CA ILE A 36 5.49 -1.15 -4.82
C ILE A 36 6.22 -2.46 -5.08
N PRO A 37 7.01 -2.55 -6.15
CA PRO A 37 7.87 -3.69 -6.38
C PRO A 37 9.02 -3.74 -5.37
N GLU A 38 9.51 -4.92 -5.07
CA GLU A 38 10.64 -5.13 -4.18
C GLU A 38 11.97 -4.78 -4.88
N ASN A 39 12.38 -3.53 -4.79
CA ASN A 39 13.64 -3.02 -5.33
C ASN A 39 14.53 -2.44 -4.22
N PRO A 40 15.87 -2.51 -4.36
CA PRO A 40 16.80 -1.91 -3.40
C PRO A 40 16.56 -0.42 -3.15
N GLN A 41 16.18 0.33 -4.19
CA GLN A 41 15.85 1.75 -4.08
C GLN A 41 14.64 1.99 -3.17
N TYR A 42 13.56 1.21 -3.37
CA TYR A 42 12.39 1.30 -2.50
C TYR A 42 12.70 0.87 -1.07
N LYS A 43 13.52 -0.17 -0.87
CA LYS A 43 13.97 -0.57 0.48
C LYS A 43 14.68 0.58 1.20
N GLY A 44 15.54 1.33 0.51
CA GLY A 44 16.17 2.53 1.06
C GLY A 44 15.18 3.62 1.46
N MET A 45 14.17 3.88 0.61
CA MET A 45 13.11 4.84 0.89
C MET A 45 12.24 4.41 2.10
N LEU A 46 11.89 3.13 2.18
CA LEU A 46 11.15 2.57 3.32
C LEU A 46 11.93 2.71 4.62
N GLN A 47 13.22 2.40 4.60
CA GLN A 47 14.08 2.53 5.76
C GLN A 47 14.20 3.99 6.23
N LYS A 48 14.25 4.95 5.31
CA LYS A 48 14.28 6.37 5.64
C LYS A 48 12.98 6.86 6.29
N ALA A 49 11.83 6.38 5.83
CA ALA A 49 10.52 6.76 6.34
C ALA A 49 9.96 5.83 7.42
N LYS A 50 10.74 4.89 7.94
CA LYS A 50 10.32 3.81 8.86
C LYS A 50 9.52 4.25 10.08
N ASP A 51 9.76 5.46 10.57
CA ASP A 51 9.10 5.99 11.78
C ASP A 51 7.69 6.55 11.51
N TYR A 52 7.26 6.57 10.25
CA TYR A 52 5.97 7.11 9.81
C TYR A 52 5.11 6.13 9.03
N ILE A 53 5.69 5.03 8.58
CA ILE A 53 5.06 4.03 7.73
C ILE A 53 5.18 2.63 8.32
N THR A 54 4.33 1.73 7.83
CA THR A 54 4.48 0.28 8.03
C THR A 54 4.37 -0.41 6.68
N TRP A 55 5.05 -1.53 6.51
CA TRP A 55 5.04 -2.27 5.26
C TRP A 55 5.21 -3.77 5.49
N GLY A 56 4.85 -4.54 4.48
CA GLY A 56 5.01 -5.98 4.50
C GLY A 56 4.75 -6.61 3.13
N ASN A 57 4.81 -7.91 3.10
CA ASN A 57 4.64 -8.69 1.88
C ASN A 57 3.21 -8.59 1.36
N ALA A 58 3.08 -8.47 0.04
CA ALA A 58 1.78 -8.33 -0.62
C ALA A 58 1.32 -9.67 -1.19
N ASP A 59 0.36 -10.30 -0.55
CA ASP A 59 -0.29 -11.50 -1.07
C ASP A 59 -1.26 -11.18 -2.20
N ALA A 60 -1.42 -12.10 -3.16
CA ALA A 60 -2.29 -11.91 -4.31
C ALA A 60 -3.76 -11.66 -3.92
N GLU A 61 -4.26 -12.38 -2.91
CA GLU A 61 -5.63 -12.20 -2.42
C GLU A 61 -5.85 -10.82 -1.79
N LEU A 62 -4.87 -10.36 -1.03
CA LEU A 62 -4.91 -9.04 -0.43
C LEU A 62 -4.87 -7.93 -1.48
N ILE A 63 -4.03 -8.07 -2.51
CA ILE A 63 -3.95 -7.11 -3.63
C ILE A 63 -5.27 -7.09 -4.40
N GLU A 64 -5.84 -8.27 -4.71
CA GLU A 64 -7.16 -8.38 -5.37
C GLU A 64 -8.23 -7.62 -4.59
N LYS A 65 -8.30 -7.85 -3.28
CA LYS A 65 -9.24 -7.17 -2.39
C LYS A 65 -9.04 -5.65 -2.34
N MET A 66 -7.78 -5.21 -2.26
CA MET A 66 -7.45 -3.78 -2.29
C MET A 66 -7.88 -3.12 -3.60
N ILE A 67 -7.62 -3.74 -4.74
CA ILE A 67 -7.98 -3.19 -6.06
C ILE A 67 -9.50 -3.18 -6.23
N SER A 68 -10.19 -4.26 -5.89
CA SER A 68 -11.64 -4.36 -6.07
C SER A 68 -12.44 -3.40 -5.19
N GLU A 69 -12.06 -3.26 -3.92
CA GLU A 69 -12.81 -2.44 -2.96
C GLU A 69 -12.31 -0.99 -2.89
N ARG A 70 -11.01 -0.77 -2.97
CA ARG A 70 -10.37 0.54 -2.79
C ARG A 70 -9.67 1.08 -4.03
N GLY A 71 -9.54 0.30 -5.09
CA GLY A 71 -9.04 0.79 -6.36
C GLY A 71 -9.96 1.87 -6.93
N ARG A 72 -9.36 2.95 -7.44
CA ARG A 72 -10.07 4.05 -8.08
C ARG A 72 -9.36 4.42 -9.37
N LEU A 73 -10.13 4.56 -10.42
CA LEU A 73 -9.68 5.10 -11.70
C LEU A 73 -9.58 6.62 -11.64
N ILE A 74 -8.99 7.21 -12.66
CA ILE A 74 -9.03 8.65 -12.89
C ILE A 74 -10.52 9.07 -12.99
N GLY A 75 -10.93 10.05 -12.16
CA GLY A 75 -12.33 10.41 -11.99
C GLY A 75 -13.06 9.70 -10.84
N ASP A 76 -12.30 9.01 -9.96
CA ASP A 76 -12.80 8.31 -8.76
C ASP A 76 -13.81 7.18 -9.00
N LYS A 77 -13.87 6.65 -10.22
CA LYS A 77 -14.70 5.48 -10.54
C LYS A 77 -14.10 4.20 -9.93
N PRO A 78 -14.92 3.25 -9.46
CA PRO A 78 -14.43 1.96 -9.02
C PRO A 78 -13.82 1.17 -10.19
N VAL A 79 -12.86 0.32 -9.90
CA VAL A 79 -12.23 -0.56 -10.89
C VAL A 79 -13.12 -1.76 -11.17
N THR A 80 -13.29 -2.09 -12.46
CA THR A 80 -14.02 -3.28 -12.91
C THR A 80 -13.10 -4.20 -13.72
N ASP A 81 -13.50 -5.47 -13.90
CA ASP A 81 -12.74 -6.41 -14.75
C ASP A 81 -12.65 -5.93 -16.21
N ALA A 82 -13.66 -5.21 -16.68
CA ALA A 82 -13.66 -4.62 -18.02
C ALA A 82 -12.56 -3.56 -18.17
N ASP A 83 -12.32 -2.75 -17.15
CA ASP A 83 -11.26 -1.72 -17.14
C ASP A 83 -9.87 -2.38 -17.16
N VAL A 84 -9.68 -3.45 -16.38
CA VAL A 84 -8.44 -4.22 -16.38
C VAL A 84 -8.18 -4.82 -17.75
N LYS A 85 -9.19 -5.44 -18.36
CA LYS A 85 -9.08 -6.04 -19.70
C LYS A 85 -8.80 -5.02 -20.80
N SER A 86 -9.32 -3.81 -20.69
CA SER A 86 -9.10 -2.75 -21.69
C SER A 86 -7.71 -2.09 -21.55
N SER A 87 -7.19 -1.99 -20.33
CA SER A 87 -5.97 -1.25 -20.01
C SER A 87 -4.73 -2.13 -19.88
N THR A 88 -4.92 -3.43 -19.66
CA THR A 88 -3.82 -4.38 -19.44
C THR A 88 -3.99 -5.64 -20.29
N SER A 89 -2.97 -6.50 -20.29
CA SER A 89 -3.04 -7.84 -20.93
C SER A 89 -3.80 -8.89 -20.10
N PHE A 90 -4.28 -8.54 -18.91
CA PHE A 90 -4.95 -9.43 -17.99
C PHE A 90 -6.48 -9.37 -18.16
N GLY A 91 -7.16 -10.51 -18.00
CA GLY A 91 -8.59 -10.61 -18.19
C GLY A 91 -9.44 -10.21 -16.97
N THR A 92 -8.87 -10.33 -15.78
CA THR A 92 -9.58 -10.11 -14.51
C THR A 92 -8.71 -9.37 -13.50
N ILE A 93 -9.32 -8.74 -12.50
CA ILE A 93 -8.62 -8.14 -11.35
C ILE A 93 -7.77 -9.19 -10.63
N LYS A 94 -8.27 -10.41 -10.53
CA LYS A 94 -7.57 -11.53 -9.88
C LYS A 94 -6.27 -11.91 -10.57
N ASP A 95 -6.28 -11.98 -11.91
CA ASP A 95 -5.07 -12.31 -12.68
C ASP A 95 -4.05 -11.18 -12.61
N PHE A 96 -4.51 -9.95 -12.66
CA PHE A 96 -3.67 -8.77 -12.48
C PHE A 96 -3.05 -8.73 -11.07
N ALA A 97 -3.82 -9.01 -10.02
CA ALA A 97 -3.32 -9.09 -8.65
C ALA A 97 -2.25 -10.18 -8.45
N LYS A 98 -2.43 -11.35 -9.07
CA LYS A 98 -1.41 -12.41 -9.05
C LYS A 98 -0.12 -11.97 -9.74
N ALA A 99 -0.22 -11.32 -10.89
CA ALA A 99 0.94 -10.82 -11.61
C ALA A 99 1.68 -9.71 -10.82
N ILE A 100 0.95 -8.86 -10.10
CA ILE A 100 1.58 -7.88 -9.20
C ILE A 100 2.27 -8.59 -8.03
N ALA A 101 1.65 -9.58 -7.41
CA ALA A 101 2.23 -10.31 -6.29
C ALA A 101 3.52 -11.04 -6.68
N SER A 102 3.54 -11.69 -7.85
CA SER A 102 4.75 -12.35 -8.39
C SER A 102 5.85 -11.36 -8.79
N GLY A 103 5.49 -10.13 -9.11
CA GLY A 103 6.41 -9.10 -9.60
C GLY A 103 6.48 -8.99 -11.13
N ASP A 104 5.64 -9.74 -11.86
CA ASP A 104 5.56 -9.71 -13.32
C ASP A 104 4.85 -8.46 -13.85
N ALA A 105 4.01 -7.83 -13.01
CA ALA A 105 3.32 -6.60 -13.31
C ALA A 105 3.43 -5.61 -12.15
N THR A 106 3.15 -4.35 -12.44
CA THR A 106 3.10 -3.27 -11.45
C THR A 106 1.79 -2.51 -11.56
N VAL A 107 1.41 -1.78 -10.52
CA VAL A 107 0.24 -0.89 -10.57
C VAL A 107 0.35 0.15 -11.68
N LYS A 108 1.57 0.46 -12.13
CA LYS A 108 1.84 1.41 -13.23
C LYS A 108 1.40 0.89 -14.60
N ASP A 109 1.28 -0.43 -14.76
CA ASP A 109 0.90 -1.05 -16.04
C ASP A 109 -0.58 -0.79 -16.38
N MET A 110 -1.35 -0.33 -15.41
CA MET A 110 -2.69 0.22 -15.59
C MET A 110 -2.67 1.74 -15.37
N PRO A 111 -2.45 2.56 -16.43
CA PRO A 111 -2.27 4.01 -16.28
C PRO A 111 -3.46 4.73 -15.68
N GLU A 112 -4.66 4.22 -15.91
CA GLU A 112 -5.92 4.79 -15.41
C GLU A 112 -6.13 4.54 -13.91
N LEU A 113 -5.46 3.53 -13.33
CA LEU A 113 -5.56 3.20 -11.91
C LEU A 113 -4.74 4.18 -11.07
N LYS A 114 -5.38 4.81 -10.11
CA LYS A 114 -4.66 5.63 -9.13
C LYS A 114 -3.73 4.75 -8.30
N ARG A 115 -2.48 5.16 -8.18
CA ARG A 115 -1.43 4.41 -7.46
C ARG A 115 -1.64 4.40 -5.95
N VAL A 116 -2.51 5.25 -5.43
CA VAL A 116 -2.80 5.41 -4.01
C VAL A 116 -4.14 4.80 -3.69
N PHE A 117 -4.16 3.92 -2.70
CA PHE A 117 -5.36 3.34 -2.13
C PHE A 117 -5.72 4.10 -0.85
N ARG A 118 -6.91 4.70 -0.82
CA ARG A 118 -7.40 5.43 0.36
C ARG A 118 -8.10 4.46 1.29
N LEU A 119 -7.42 4.06 2.34
CA LEU A 119 -7.95 3.15 3.34
C LEU A 119 -8.62 3.92 4.48
N HIS A 120 -9.43 3.20 5.27
CA HIS A 120 -9.94 3.70 6.54
C HIS A 120 -8.92 3.50 7.67
N PRO A 121 -9.05 4.22 8.80
CA PRO A 121 -8.31 3.85 10.01
C PRO A 121 -8.58 2.40 10.40
N PRO A 122 -7.59 1.69 10.98
CA PRO A 122 -7.78 0.29 11.38
C PRO A 122 -8.96 0.14 12.33
N ARG A 123 -9.88 -0.73 11.99
CA ARG A 123 -11.04 -1.07 12.84
C ARG A 123 -10.61 -2.01 13.96
N GLY A 124 -11.31 -1.96 15.08
CA GLY A 124 -11.11 -2.84 16.23
C GLY A 124 -10.61 -2.12 17.48
N PRO A 125 -10.58 -2.82 18.63
CA PRO A 125 -10.37 -2.19 19.95
C PRO A 125 -8.98 -1.56 20.14
N LYS A 126 -7.97 -2.00 19.40
CA LYS A 126 -6.60 -1.47 19.50
C LYS A 126 -6.24 -0.48 18.39
N GLY A 127 -7.08 -0.29 17.37
CA GLY A 127 -6.79 0.57 16.21
C GLY A 127 -5.40 0.31 15.64
N TRP A 128 -4.56 1.34 15.54
CA TRP A 128 -3.16 1.23 15.10
C TRP A 128 -2.25 0.53 16.11
N GLY A 129 -2.61 0.50 17.39
CA GLY A 129 -1.68 0.16 18.48
C GLY A 129 -0.74 1.33 18.81
N GLY A 130 0.52 1.04 19.15
CA GLY A 130 1.50 2.06 19.53
C GLY A 130 2.12 2.76 18.31
N LEU A 131 1.68 3.97 17.97
CA LEU A 131 2.23 4.78 16.86
C LEU A 131 3.66 5.32 17.09
N LYS A 132 4.19 5.16 18.28
CA LYS A 132 5.56 5.58 18.65
C LYS A 132 6.54 4.42 18.75
N ARG A 133 6.09 3.20 18.51
CA ARG A 133 6.88 1.98 18.64
C ARG A 133 6.87 1.19 17.33
N THR A 134 7.94 0.45 17.08
CA THR A 134 8.01 -0.48 15.97
C THR A 134 7.15 -1.71 16.22
N TYR A 135 6.71 -2.37 15.13
CA TYR A 135 5.89 -3.57 15.22
C TYR A 135 6.58 -4.70 16.02
N VAL A 136 7.89 -4.85 15.87
CA VAL A 136 8.70 -5.86 16.56
C VAL A 136 8.60 -5.78 18.08
N ILE A 137 8.42 -4.58 18.64
CA ILE A 137 8.27 -4.35 20.08
C ILE A 137 6.82 -4.05 20.50
N GLY A 138 5.85 -4.49 19.69
CA GLY A 138 4.43 -4.34 19.98
C GLY A 138 3.79 -3.03 19.53
N GLY A 139 4.45 -2.27 18.63
CA GLY A 139 3.92 -1.04 18.05
C GLY A 139 3.28 -1.23 16.67
N ALA A 140 3.21 -0.15 15.91
CA ALA A 140 2.55 -0.10 14.61
C ALA A 140 3.49 0.15 13.43
N LEU A 141 4.73 0.58 13.66
CA LEU A 141 5.63 1.11 12.63
C LEU A 141 6.65 0.08 12.14
N GLY A 142 7.17 0.32 10.95
CA GLY A 142 8.24 -0.49 10.36
C GLY A 142 7.77 -1.78 9.70
N PRO A 143 8.68 -2.73 9.49
CA PRO A 143 8.38 -3.96 8.78
C PRO A 143 7.47 -4.88 9.61
N ARG A 144 6.45 -5.44 8.96
CA ARG A 144 5.51 -6.41 9.52
C ARG A 144 5.61 -7.80 8.88
N GLY A 145 6.38 -7.94 7.79
CA GLY A 145 6.40 -9.18 7.04
C GLY A 145 4.99 -9.55 6.51
N ASP A 146 4.56 -10.76 6.76
CA ASP A 146 3.26 -11.27 6.28
C ASP A 146 2.06 -10.76 7.11
N ASP A 147 2.30 -10.26 8.34
CA ASP A 147 1.23 -9.74 9.21
C ASP A 147 0.60 -8.42 8.71
N ILE A 148 1.14 -7.83 7.65
CA ILE A 148 0.56 -6.64 7.02
C ILE A 148 -0.86 -6.91 6.50
N GLY A 149 -1.14 -8.14 6.06
CA GLY A 149 -2.45 -8.56 5.58
C GLY A 149 -3.55 -8.32 6.60
N ALA A 150 -3.36 -8.77 7.83
CA ALA A 150 -4.32 -8.59 8.92
C ALA A 150 -4.60 -7.11 9.24
N LEU A 151 -3.60 -6.25 9.12
CA LEU A 151 -3.80 -4.81 9.29
C LEU A 151 -4.61 -4.21 8.14
N VAL A 152 -4.23 -4.48 6.91
CA VAL A 152 -4.87 -3.90 5.70
C VAL A 152 -6.32 -4.36 5.60
N GLU A 153 -6.64 -5.60 5.92
CA GLU A 153 -8.02 -6.09 5.96
C GLU A 153 -8.91 -5.32 6.94
N ARG A 154 -8.37 -4.89 8.07
CA ARG A 154 -9.10 -4.03 9.01
C ARG A 154 -9.24 -2.58 8.53
N MET A 155 -8.48 -2.19 7.51
CA MET A 155 -8.46 -0.83 6.94
C MET A 155 -9.27 -0.72 5.65
N ILE A 156 -9.57 -1.83 5.00
CA ILE A 156 -10.47 -1.89 3.84
C ILE A 156 -11.91 -1.74 4.31
#